data_6303fdf23676dc6a0244f1a8d8f82f92
#
_entry.id   6303fdf23676dc6a0244f1a8d8f82f92
#
_cell.length_a   1.000
_cell.length_b   1.000
_cell.length_c   1.000
_cell.angle_alpha   90.00
_cell.angle_beta   90.00
_cell.angle_gamma   90.00
#
_symmetry.space_group_name_H-M   'P 1'
#
loop_
_entity.id
_entity.type
_entity.pdbx_description
1 polymer ?
#
loop_
_entity_poly.entity_id
_entity_poly.type
_entity_poly.pdbx_seq_one_letter_code
_entity_poly.pdbx_strand_id
1 'polypeptide(L)'
;MTAADGATINLIERYLAIVENDDYEQFGELLTDDCTFTLMPIGRTWNGRDDVMSVVLAAGSSRTHDSQSKVNITNWFTDNEYLVVEYEHGAVVSGVRLKIDGYCWVFHIRGGRFDSIREYINPSNAATSILMSLVLRGLPLLARWKARKQRPS
;
A
#
# COMPACT_ATOMS: atom_id res chain seq x y z
N MET A 1 1.28 -26.96 -8.95
CA MET A 1 1.82 -25.73 -8.29
C MET A 1 3.32 -25.94 -8.23
N THR A 2 4.08 -25.07 -8.90
CA THR A 2 5.54 -25.05 -8.79
C THR A 2 5.89 -24.47 -7.42
N ALA A 3 6.85 -25.07 -6.71
CA ALA A 3 7.34 -24.50 -5.45
C ALA A 3 7.98 -23.14 -5.75
N ALA A 4 7.74 -22.17 -4.86
CA ALA A 4 8.37 -20.86 -4.98
C ALA A 4 9.90 -21.00 -4.89
N ASP A 5 10.63 -20.28 -5.74
CA ASP A 5 12.07 -20.27 -5.69
C ASP A 5 12.60 -19.48 -4.47
N GLY A 6 13.87 -19.72 -4.10
CA GLY A 6 14.45 -19.11 -2.91
C GLY A 6 14.52 -17.58 -2.96
N ALA A 7 14.67 -16.99 -4.14
CA ALA A 7 14.71 -15.53 -4.30
C ALA A 7 13.33 -14.91 -4.06
N THR A 8 12.29 -15.53 -4.60
CA THR A 8 10.90 -15.13 -4.41
C THR A 8 10.49 -15.26 -2.94
N ILE A 9 10.85 -16.36 -2.29
CA ILE A 9 10.56 -16.53 -0.85
C ILE A 9 11.24 -15.44 -0.03
N ASN A 10 12.52 -15.14 -0.25
CA ASN A 10 13.23 -14.08 0.47
C ASN A 10 12.57 -12.70 0.26
N LEU A 11 12.14 -12.38 -0.96
CA LEU A 11 11.42 -11.14 -1.25
C LEU A 11 10.13 -11.05 -0.43
N ILE A 12 9.36 -12.14 -0.37
CA ILE A 12 8.10 -12.21 0.37
C ILE A 12 8.35 -12.08 1.88
N GLU A 13 9.33 -12.79 2.42
CA GLU A 13 9.68 -12.70 3.85
C GLU A 13 10.07 -11.29 4.26
N ARG A 14 10.84 -10.58 3.44
CA ARG A 14 11.18 -9.16 3.66
C ARG A 14 9.94 -8.28 3.64
N TYR A 15 9.03 -8.49 2.69
CA TYR A 15 7.78 -7.76 2.62
C TYR A 15 6.91 -7.98 3.87
N LEU A 16 6.75 -9.23 4.29
CA LEU A 16 5.97 -9.58 5.48
C LEU A 16 6.58 -8.95 6.75
N ALA A 17 7.91 -8.96 6.88
CA ALA A 17 8.60 -8.32 8.00
C ALA A 17 8.38 -6.79 8.02
N ILE A 18 8.40 -6.12 6.87
CA ILE A 18 8.10 -4.68 6.76
C ILE A 18 6.67 -4.39 7.25
N VAL A 19 5.68 -5.18 6.83
CA VAL A 19 4.29 -5.01 7.24
C VAL A 19 4.11 -5.29 8.74
N GLU A 20 4.75 -6.34 9.27
CA GLU A 20 4.66 -6.71 10.68
C GLU A 20 5.24 -5.64 11.60
N ASN A 21 6.34 -5.01 11.18
CA ASN A 21 7.05 -4.01 11.98
C ASN A 21 6.62 -2.56 11.67
N ASP A 22 5.67 -2.33 10.75
CA ASP A 22 5.27 -1.02 10.25
C ASP A 22 6.44 -0.20 9.65
N ASP A 23 7.49 -0.87 9.15
CA ASP A 23 8.71 -0.24 8.64
C ASP A 23 8.62 0.03 7.13
N TYR A 24 7.61 0.79 6.74
CA TYR A 24 7.32 1.06 5.34
C TYR A 24 8.39 1.88 4.62
N GLU A 25 9.34 2.50 5.34
CA GLU A 25 10.48 3.19 4.71
C GLU A 25 11.36 2.21 3.93
N GLN A 26 11.51 0.97 4.40
CA GLN A 26 12.26 -0.08 3.71
C GLN A 26 11.54 -0.67 2.51
N PHE A 27 10.26 -0.41 2.33
CA PHE A 27 9.48 -0.97 1.22
C PHE A 27 10.04 -0.59 -0.15
N GLY A 28 10.63 0.60 -0.28
CA GLY A 28 11.27 1.06 -1.51
C GLY A 28 12.39 0.16 -2.02
N GLU A 29 13.08 -0.58 -1.14
CA GLU A 29 14.13 -1.52 -1.53
C GLU A 29 13.59 -2.76 -2.26
N LEU A 30 12.32 -3.07 -2.05
CA LEU A 30 11.64 -4.19 -2.71
C LEU A 30 11.10 -3.83 -4.09
N LEU A 31 11.13 -2.55 -4.47
CA LEU A 31 10.56 -2.04 -5.72
C LEU A 31 11.61 -1.90 -6.83
N THR A 32 11.19 -2.08 -8.08
CA THR A 32 11.98 -1.63 -9.23
C THR A 32 11.90 -0.11 -9.39
N ASP A 33 12.84 0.52 -10.09
CA ASP A 33 12.83 1.98 -10.29
C ASP A 33 11.61 2.45 -11.11
N ASP A 34 11.15 1.62 -12.04
CA ASP A 34 10.00 1.83 -12.92
C ASP A 34 8.69 1.23 -12.41
N CYS A 35 8.63 0.87 -11.12
CA CYS A 35 7.45 0.23 -10.56
C CYS A 35 6.18 1.08 -10.70
N THR A 36 5.04 0.41 -10.68
CA THR A 36 3.73 1.06 -10.72
C THR A 36 2.86 0.64 -9.56
N PHE A 37 2.02 1.54 -9.07
CA PHE A 37 0.98 1.24 -8.10
C PHE A 37 -0.36 1.70 -8.67
N THR A 38 -1.34 0.79 -8.76
CA THR A 38 -2.68 1.09 -9.27
C THR A 38 -3.74 0.79 -8.23
N LEU A 39 -4.55 1.78 -7.91
CA LEU A 39 -5.68 1.64 -7.00
C LEU A 39 -6.94 1.26 -7.78
N MET A 40 -7.43 0.05 -7.56
CA MET A 40 -8.64 -0.48 -8.16
C MET A 40 -9.85 -0.23 -7.22
N PRO A 41 -11.07 0.04 -7.71
CA PRO A 41 -11.51 0.12 -9.09
C PRO A 41 -11.35 1.51 -9.73
N ILE A 42 -10.72 2.47 -9.03
CA ILE A 42 -10.62 3.87 -9.49
C ILE A 42 -9.73 3.99 -10.74
N GLY A 43 -8.82 3.04 -10.94
CA GLY A 43 -7.88 3.02 -12.06
C GLY A 43 -6.80 4.10 -11.96
N ARG A 44 -6.59 4.70 -10.79
CA ARG A 44 -5.51 5.68 -10.60
C ARG A 44 -4.18 4.95 -10.45
N THR A 45 -3.20 5.35 -11.25
CA THR A 45 -1.84 4.79 -11.24
C THR A 45 -0.81 5.83 -10.86
N TRP A 46 0.15 5.45 -10.03
CA TRP A 46 1.39 6.17 -9.74
C TRP A 46 2.54 5.42 -10.38
N ASN A 47 3.51 6.15 -10.94
CA ASN A 47 4.57 5.57 -11.75
C ASN A 47 5.94 5.96 -11.19
N GLY A 48 6.81 4.97 -11.08
CA GLY A 48 8.14 5.12 -10.51
C GLY A 48 8.17 4.99 -9.00
N ARG A 49 9.32 4.54 -8.50
CA ARG A 49 9.54 4.23 -7.08
C ARG A 49 9.17 5.40 -6.15
N ASP A 50 9.60 6.61 -6.47
CA ASP A 50 9.40 7.77 -5.60
C ASP A 50 7.92 8.13 -5.45
N ASP A 51 7.16 8.10 -6.55
CA ASP A 51 5.72 8.34 -6.53
C ASP A 51 4.98 7.24 -5.76
N VAL A 52 5.34 5.97 -5.99
CA VAL A 52 4.77 4.83 -5.26
C VAL A 52 5.08 4.94 -3.77
N MET A 53 6.33 5.23 -3.40
CA MET A 53 6.72 5.40 -1.99
C MET A 53 5.99 6.57 -1.33
N SER A 54 5.76 7.67 -2.04
CA SER A 54 4.99 8.80 -1.50
C SER A 54 3.58 8.40 -1.07
N VAL A 55 2.94 7.49 -1.81
CA VAL A 55 1.61 6.96 -1.50
C VAL A 55 1.65 5.97 -0.34
N VAL A 56 2.61 5.04 -0.36
CA VAL A 56 2.77 4.04 0.70
C VAL A 56 3.04 4.71 2.04
N LEU A 57 3.95 5.68 2.09
CA LEU A 57 4.27 6.42 3.31
C LEU A 57 3.11 7.33 3.77
N ALA A 58 2.38 7.95 2.84
CA ALA A 58 1.20 8.73 3.19
C ALA A 58 0.09 7.85 3.79
N ALA A 59 -0.11 6.66 3.26
CA ALA A 59 -1.04 5.68 3.82
C ALA A 59 -0.57 5.16 5.18
N GLY A 60 0.73 4.91 5.36
CA GLY A 60 1.34 4.51 6.63
C GLY A 60 1.22 5.59 7.71
N SER A 61 1.52 6.85 7.37
CA SER A 61 1.49 7.99 8.32
C SER A 61 0.09 8.40 8.76
N SER A 62 -0.95 8.01 8.03
CA SER A 62 -2.35 8.25 8.42
C SER A 62 -2.84 7.24 9.48
N ARG A 63 -2.03 6.21 9.75
CA ARG A 63 -2.32 5.23 10.79
C ARG A 63 -1.86 5.82 12.13
N THR A 64 -2.75 5.86 13.09
CA THR A 64 -2.36 6.14 14.47
C THR A 64 -1.55 4.94 14.97
N HIS A 65 -0.49 5.17 15.76
CA HIS A 65 0.31 4.10 16.38
C HIS A 65 -0.48 3.21 17.37
N ASP A 66 -1.80 3.20 17.26
CA ASP A 66 -2.67 2.30 18.00
C ASP A 66 -2.59 0.91 17.37
N SER A 67 -2.34 -0.11 18.19
CA SER A 67 -2.25 -1.52 17.79
C SER A 67 -3.45 -2.04 16.98
N GLN A 68 -4.54 -1.27 16.93
CA GLN A 68 -5.76 -1.60 16.20
C GLN A 68 -5.81 -1.03 14.76
N SER A 69 -4.82 -0.24 14.37
CA SER A 69 -4.67 0.25 12.98
C SER A 69 -3.64 -0.54 12.17
N LYS A 70 -3.06 -1.59 12.75
CA LYS A 70 -2.12 -2.46 12.04
C LYS A 70 -2.78 -3.17 10.88
N VAL A 71 -2.02 -3.31 9.80
CA VAL A 71 -2.37 -4.24 8.72
C VAL A 71 -2.21 -5.66 9.23
N ASN A 72 -3.27 -6.45 9.13
CA ASN A 72 -3.25 -7.86 9.45
C ASN A 72 -3.33 -8.66 8.16
N ILE A 73 -2.24 -9.32 7.78
CA ILE A 73 -2.23 -10.22 6.64
C ILE A 73 -2.96 -11.48 7.04
N THR A 74 -4.07 -11.77 6.35
CA THR A 74 -4.92 -12.92 6.63
C THR A 74 -4.55 -14.13 5.80
N ASN A 75 -4.04 -13.91 4.60
CA ASN A 75 -3.63 -14.97 3.69
C ASN A 75 -2.68 -14.42 2.61
N TRP A 76 -1.86 -15.29 2.03
CA TRP A 76 -1.07 -14.97 0.83
C TRP A 76 -0.74 -16.22 0.02
N PHE A 77 -0.49 -16.04 -1.28
CA PHE A 77 -0.05 -17.10 -2.19
C PHE A 77 0.80 -16.53 -3.32
N THR A 78 1.67 -17.34 -3.88
CA THR A 78 2.57 -16.97 -4.97
C THR A 78 2.76 -18.12 -5.97
N ASP A 79 3.06 -17.76 -7.23
CA ASP A 79 3.49 -18.66 -8.30
C ASP A 79 4.88 -18.32 -8.86
N ASN A 80 5.68 -17.51 -8.15
CA ASN A 80 6.96 -16.89 -8.51
C ASN A 80 6.87 -15.66 -9.42
N GLU A 81 5.82 -15.47 -10.16
CA GLU A 81 5.57 -14.29 -10.99
C GLU A 81 4.67 -13.29 -10.28
N TYR A 82 3.73 -13.81 -9.49
CA TYR A 82 2.80 -12.98 -8.72
C TYR A 82 2.81 -13.36 -7.25
N LEU A 83 2.68 -12.34 -6.40
CA LEU A 83 2.31 -12.48 -5.00
C LEU A 83 0.93 -11.84 -4.81
N VAL A 84 0.01 -12.59 -4.24
CA VAL A 84 -1.30 -12.09 -3.84
C VAL A 84 -1.37 -12.10 -2.32
N VAL A 85 -1.77 -10.98 -1.72
CA VAL A 85 -1.88 -10.81 -0.28
C VAL A 85 -3.27 -10.32 0.06
N GLU A 86 -3.97 -11.06 0.89
CA GLU A 86 -5.23 -10.64 1.50
C GLU A 86 -4.96 -10.04 2.87
N TYR A 87 -5.56 -8.91 3.16
CA TYR A 87 -5.34 -8.24 4.43
C TYR A 87 -6.57 -7.47 4.92
N GLU A 88 -6.57 -7.24 6.22
CA GLU A 88 -7.51 -6.40 6.93
C GLU A 88 -6.76 -5.27 7.61
N HIS A 89 -7.37 -4.12 7.73
CA HIS A 89 -6.84 -3.06 8.60
C HIS A 89 -7.95 -2.25 9.24
N GLY A 90 -7.63 -1.66 10.41
CA GLY A 90 -8.47 -0.67 11.05
C GLY A 90 -8.12 0.75 10.57
N ALA A 91 -9.10 1.63 10.55
CA ALA A 91 -8.88 3.07 10.39
C ALA A 91 -9.67 3.83 11.44
N VAL A 92 -9.11 4.94 11.92
CA VAL A 92 -9.83 5.86 12.79
C VAL A 92 -10.12 7.13 12.01
N VAL A 93 -11.39 7.41 11.75
CA VAL A 93 -11.82 8.62 11.05
C VAL A 93 -12.69 9.44 12.00
N SER A 94 -12.23 10.64 12.36
CA SER A 94 -12.95 11.54 13.30
C SER A 94 -13.35 10.87 14.62
N GLY A 95 -12.46 10.02 15.17
CA GLY A 95 -12.68 9.30 16.42
C GLY A 95 -13.59 8.06 16.29
N VAL A 96 -14.10 7.76 15.09
CA VAL A 96 -14.88 6.54 14.83
C VAL A 96 -13.95 5.46 14.29
N ARG A 97 -13.95 4.30 14.93
CA ARG A 97 -13.20 3.13 14.47
C ARG A 97 -13.96 2.46 13.34
N LEU A 98 -13.27 2.27 12.24
CA LEU A 98 -13.78 1.56 11.08
C LEU A 98 -12.90 0.33 10.86
N LYS A 99 -13.51 -0.85 10.85
CA LYS A 99 -12.86 -2.05 10.34
C LYS A 99 -13.05 -2.05 8.82
N ILE A 100 -11.95 -2.17 8.10
CA ILE A 100 -11.96 -2.19 6.66
C ILE A 100 -11.51 -3.58 6.26
N ASP A 101 -12.47 -4.40 5.82
CA ASP A 101 -12.26 -5.78 5.43
C ASP A 101 -12.18 -5.90 3.89
N GLY A 102 -11.47 -6.92 3.43
CA GLY A 102 -11.53 -7.32 2.03
C GLY A 102 -10.63 -6.54 1.09
N TYR A 103 -9.42 -6.23 1.53
CA TYR A 103 -8.36 -5.73 0.66
C TYR A 103 -7.54 -6.89 0.11
N CYS A 104 -7.13 -6.73 -1.13
CA CYS A 104 -6.21 -7.64 -1.78
C CYS A 104 -5.16 -6.81 -2.54
N TRP A 105 -3.89 -7.10 -2.28
CA TRP A 105 -2.79 -6.59 -3.08
C TRP A 105 -2.28 -7.69 -4.00
N VAL A 106 -2.12 -7.35 -5.27
CA VAL A 106 -1.51 -8.21 -6.28
C VAL A 106 -0.23 -7.55 -6.73
N PHE A 107 0.88 -8.18 -6.41
CA PHE A 107 2.22 -7.78 -6.84
C PHE A 107 2.65 -8.62 -8.02
N HIS A 108 3.28 -8.02 -9.00
CA HIS A 108 4.04 -8.72 -10.02
C HIS A 108 5.52 -8.66 -9.67
N ILE A 109 6.24 -9.76 -9.86
CA ILE A 109 7.65 -9.93 -9.50
C ILE A 109 8.48 -9.98 -10.77
N ARG A 110 9.46 -9.09 -10.87
CA ARG A 110 10.42 -9.04 -11.97
C ARG A 110 11.84 -8.89 -11.42
N GLY A 111 12.70 -9.87 -11.72
CA GLY A 111 14.09 -9.83 -11.27
C GLY A 111 14.26 -9.76 -9.75
N GLY A 112 13.41 -10.44 -8.98
CA GLY A 112 13.46 -10.49 -7.52
C GLY A 112 12.98 -9.20 -6.83
N ARG A 113 12.22 -8.35 -7.52
CA ARG A 113 11.59 -7.12 -7.00
C ARG A 113 10.17 -6.97 -7.51
N PHE A 114 9.37 -6.16 -6.84
CA PHE A 114 8.03 -5.81 -7.28
C PHE A 114 8.11 -4.68 -8.32
N ASP A 115 7.58 -4.91 -9.52
CA ASP A 115 7.50 -3.91 -10.58
C ASP A 115 6.08 -3.41 -10.83
N SER A 116 5.07 -4.11 -10.35
CA SER A 116 3.73 -3.57 -10.32
C SER A 116 2.94 -4.02 -9.08
N ILE A 117 2.11 -3.13 -8.59
CA ILE A 117 1.23 -3.36 -7.44
C ILE A 117 -0.17 -2.93 -7.85
N ARG A 118 -1.15 -3.78 -7.62
CA ARG A 118 -2.57 -3.46 -7.77
C ARG A 118 -3.27 -3.67 -6.44
N GLU A 119 -3.85 -2.62 -5.91
CA GLU A 119 -4.64 -2.68 -4.69
C GLU A 119 -6.12 -2.76 -5.03
N TYR A 120 -6.77 -3.82 -4.59
CA TYR A 120 -8.20 -4.02 -4.73
C TYR A 120 -8.88 -3.72 -3.40
N ILE A 121 -9.69 -2.67 -3.38
CA ILE A 121 -10.47 -2.28 -2.22
C ILE A 121 -11.93 -2.65 -2.43
N ASN A 122 -12.62 -3.05 -1.35
CA ASN A 122 -14.04 -3.34 -1.40
C ASN A 122 -14.85 -2.02 -1.41
N PRO A 123 -15.45 -1.62 -2.54
CA PRO A 123 -16.19 -0.35 -2.63
C PRO A 123 -17.57 -0.40 -1.96
N SER A 124 -18.06 -1.58 -1.60
CA SER A 124 -19.39 -1.73 -0.98
C SER A 124 -19.43 -1.29 0.48
N ASN A 125 -18.28 -1.04 1.11
CA ASN A 125 -18.22 -0.46 2.44
C ASN A 125 -18.32 1.07 2.34
N ALA A 126 -19.42 1.65 2.83
CA ALA A 126 -19.66 3.10 2.81
C ALA A 126 -18.50 3.91 3.44
N ALA A 127 -17.86 3.36 4.48
CA ALA A 127 -16.69 3.95 5.11
C ALA A 127 -15.48 4.02 4.15
N THR A 128 -15.24 3.00 3.36
CA THR A 128 -14.19 2.98 2.33
C THR A 128 -14.46 4.04 1.26
N SER A 129 -15.71 4.17 0.81
CA SER A 129 -16.09 5.17 -0.19
C SER A 129 -15.89 6.61 0.30
N ILE A 130 -16.22 6.88 1.56
CA ILE A 130 -16.01 8.20 2.19
C ILE A 130 -14.51 8.48 2.35
N LEU A 131 -13.75 7.52 2.89
CA LEU A 131 -12.30 7.64 3.08
C LEU A 131 -11.59 7.89 1.75
N MET A 132 -11.95 7.14 0.72
CA MET A 132 -11.40 7.28 -0.63
C MET A 132 -11.72 8.65 -1.24
N SER A 133 -12.94 9.15 -1.05
CA SER A 133 -13.31 10.50 -1.49
C SER A 133 -12.47 11.59 -0.80
N LEU A 134 -12.18 11.42 0.49
CA LEU A 134 -11.35 12.36 1.26
C LEU A 134 -9.87 12.28 0.83
N VAL A 135 -9.32 11.09 0.65
CA VAL A 135 -7.94 10.88 0.19
C VAL A 135 -7.74 11.44 -1.22
N LEU A 136 -8.66 11.15 -2.15
CA LEU A 136 -8.55 11.62 -3.53
C LEU A 136 -8.73 13.13 -3.67
N ARG A 137 -9.52 13.77 -2.80
CA ARG A 137 -9.70 15.22 -2.79
C ARG A 137 -8.62 15.94 -1.98
N GLY A 138 -8.10 15.31 -0.93
CA GLY A 138 -7.14 15.91 0.00
C GLY A 138 -5.69 15.84 -0.46
N LEU A 139 -5.26 14.79 -1.16
CA LEU A 139 -3.87 14.62 -1.61
C LEU A 139 -3.34 15.79 -2.48
N PRO A 140 -4.09 16.30 -3.49
CA PRO A 140 -3.60 17.45 -4.27
C PRO A 140 -3.55 18.75 -3.46
N LEU A 141 -4.39 18.91 -2.44
CA LEU A 141 -4.37 20.09 -1.56
C LEU A 141 -3.19 20.07 -0.59
N LEU A 142 -2.84 18.93 -0.02
CA LEU A 142 -1.68 18.75 0.84
C LEU A 142 -0.35 18.93 0.08
N ALA A 143 -0.26 18.40 -1.14
CA ALA A 143 0.90 18.60 -1.99
C ALA A 143 1.09 20.10 -2.35
N ARG A 144 0.01 20.81 -2.68
CA ARG A 144 0.04 22.27 -2.93
C ARG A 144 0.41 23.08 -1.70
N TRP A 145 -0.05 22.66 -0.52
CA TRP A 145 0.26 23.34 0.75
C TRP A 145 1.73 23.17 1.15
N LYS A 146 2.29 21.95 1.01
CA LYS A 146 3.73 21.68 1.21
C LYS A 146 4.61 22.46 0.22
N ALA A 147 4.25 22.50 -1.05
CA ALA A 147 4.98 23.26 -2.06
C ALA A 147 4.98 24.77 -1.82
N ARG A 148 3.92 25.32 -1.22
CA ARG A 148 3.88 26.75 -0.80
C ARG A 148 4.77 27.06 0.38
N LYS A 149 4.94 26.13 1.35
CA LYS A 149 5.81 26.31 2.52
C LYS A 149 7.30 26.21 2.20
N GLN A 150 7.67 25.61 1.08
CA GLN A 150 9.08 25.42 0.66
C GLN A 150 9.59 26.50 -0.30
N ARG A 151 8.82 27.53 -0.63
CA ARG A 151 9.33 28.69 -1.38
C ARG A 151 10.04 29.60 -0.41
N PRO A 152 11.38 29.76 -0.52
CA PRO A 152 12.10 30.80 0.22
C PRO A 152 11.64 32.17 -0.28
N SER A 153 11.43 33.08 0.65
CA SER A 153 11.17 34.50 0.42
C SER A 153 12.42 35.20 -0.14
#